data_ddb140d2ca4596a80b9448a1b20f7081
#
_entry.id   ddb140d2ca4596a80b9448a1b20f7081
#
_cell.length_a   1.000
_cell.length_b   1.000
_cell.length_c   1.000
_cell.angle_alpha   90.00
_cell.angle_beta   90.00
_cell.angle_gamma   90.00
#
_symmetry.space_group_name_H-M   'P 1'
#
loop_
_entity.id
_entity.type
_entity.pdbx_description
1 polymer ?
#
loop_
_entity_poly.entity_id
_entity_poly.type
_entity_poly.pdbx_seq_one_letter_code
_entity_poly.pdbx_strand_id
1 'polypeptide(L)'
;TGWRETPGNHPFNDADNHFYTVQGAGTSKCNGTYLPSTEFDGVPSYINGDVLLLRWKMGNGDRWWYLANRNSLDTRRGDYYRVRSSSDTPPSTGWTSDDQTEGAAPYPSVVHTGNPPSTNPYSVGQQVNIEWNGQWFAGQILEVKDDAYFITYHNYGAEWDEWVDASRLQST
;
A
#
# COMPACT_ATOMS: atom_id res chain seq x y z
N THR A 1 9.08 -23.01 11.70
CA THR A 1 10.20 -22.48 10.92
C THR A 1 9.85 -21.05 10.55
N GLY A 2 10.40 -20.12 11.33
CA GLY A 2 10.07 -18.72 11.25
C GLY A 2 10.50 -18.09 9.93
N TRP A 3 9.62 -17.27 9.37
CA TRP A 3 9.94 -16.31 8.34
C TRP A 3 10.84 -15.26 8.99
N ARG A 4 12.12 -15.27 8.65
CA ARG A 4 13.02 -14.18 8.98
C ARG A 4 12.91 -13.15 7.87
N GLU A 5 12.44 -11.97 8.21
CA GLU A 5 12.65 -10.79 7.39
C GLU A 5 14.15 -10.53 7.28
N THR A 6 14.69 -10.62 6.09
CA THR A 6 16.03 -10.13 5.79
C THR A 6 15.94 -8.61 5.67
N PRO A 7 16.69 -7.84 6.46
CA PRO A 7 16.78 -6.39 6.26
C PRO A 7 17.31 -6.12 4.86
N GLY A 8 16.53 -5.47 4.02
CA GLY A 8 16.93 -5.05 2.68
C GLY A 8 16.19 -5.70 1.52
N ASN A 9 15.30 -6.65 1.76
CA ASN A 9 14.48 -7.26 0.71
C ASN A 9 13.01 -7.31 1.13
N HIS A 10 12.46 -6.16 1.48
CA HIS A 10 11.01 -6.02 1.53
C HIS A 10 10.55 -6.06 0.07
N PRO A 11 9.59 -6.94 -0.32
CA PRO A 11 9.05 -6.96 -1.67
C PRO A 11 8.34 -5.65 -2.06
N PHE A 12 8.16 -4.77 -1.09
CA PHE A 12 7.64 -3.41 -1.25
C PHE A 12 8.81 -2.42 -1.09
N ASN A 13 9.59 -2.23 -2.15
CA ASN A 13 10.45 -1.06 -2.27
C ASN A 13 9.56 0.21 -2.25
N ASP A 14 10.02 1.27 -1.61
CA ASP A 14 9.33 2.58 -1.60
C ASP A 14 9.02 3.10 -3.02
N ALA A 15 9.73 2.61 -4.05
CA ALA A 15 9.44 2.85 -5.46
C ALA A 15 8.19 2.09 -5.97
N ASP A 16 7.75 1.04 -5.27
CA ASP A 16 6.64 0.16 -5.65
C ASP A 16 5.43 0.33 -4.73
N ASN A 17 5.30 1.47 -4.07
CA ASN A 17 4.16 1.76 -3.20
C ASN A 17 2.90 2.00 -4.04
N HIS A 18 2.50 0.96 -4.77
CA HIS A 18 1.30 0.93 -5.57
C HIS A 18 0.11 0.69 -4.67
N PHE A 19 -0.91 1.50 -4.83
CA PHE A 19 -2.21 1.21 -4.25
C PHE A 19 -3.30 1.34 -5.31
N TYR A 20 -4.43 0.76 -5.01
CA TYR A 20 -5.54 0.66 -5.94
C TYR A 20 -6.80 1.22 -5.31
N THR A 21 -7.65 1.82 -6.13
CA THR A 21 -9.00 2.22 -5.75
C THR A 21 -9.99 1.30 -6.45
N VAL A 22 -10.82 0.65 -5.68
CA VAL A 22 -11.98 -0.10 -6.16
C VAL A 22 -13.20 0.79 -6.08
N GLN A 23 -13.95 0.89 -7.17
CA GLN A 23 -15.10 1.76 -7.27
C GLN A 23 -16.22 1.10 -8.07
N GLY A 24 -17.46 1.52 -7.81
CA GLY A 24 -18.64 1.07 -8.55
C GLY A 24 -19.13 -0.32 -8.18
N ALA A 25 -18.59 -0.95 -7.13
CA ALA A 25 -19.10 -2.23 -6.65
C ALA A 25 -20.45 -2.08 -5.98
N GLY A 26 -21.41 -2.92 -6.33
CA GLY A 26 -22.70 -3.00 -5.65
C GLY A 26 -22.57 -3.48 -4.20
N THR A 27 -21.57 -4.30 -3.90
CA THR A 27 -21.17 -4.64 -2.53
C THR A 27 -20.29 -3.51 -1.99
N SER A 28 -20.88 -2.60 -1.24
CA SER A 28 -20.30 -1.31 -0.85
C SER A 28 -18.96 -1.41 -0.10
N LYS A 29 -18.79 -2.43 0.74
CA LYS A 29 -17.55 -2.66 1.48
C LYS A 29 -16.33 -2.98 0.60
N CYS A 30 -16.54 -3.36 -0.65
CA CYS A 30 -15.47 -3.58 -1.62
C CYS A 30 -14.94 -2.26 -2.20
N ASN A 31 -15.69 -1.17 -2.12
CA ASN A 31 -15.26 0.13 -2.62
C ASN A 31 -14.27 0.79 -1.65
N GLY A 32 -13.30 1.49 -2.18
CA GLY A 32 -12.32 2.26 -1.40
C GLY A 32 -10.89 2.04 -1.83
N THR A 33 -9.97 2.56 -1.02
CA THR A 33 -8.53 2.49 -1.27
C THR A 33 -7.94 1.23 -0.64
N TYR A 34 -7.20 0.49 -1.46
CA TYR A 34 -6.52 -0.76 -1.10
C TYR A 34 -5.02 -0.49 -1.00
N LEU A 35 -4.47 -0.66 0.19
CA LEU A 35 -3.05 -0.48 0.47
C LEU A 35 -2.29 -1.80 0.33
N PRO A 36 -0.98 -1.77 0.05
CA PRO A 36 -0.15 -2.97 -0.02
C PRO A 36 -0.29 -3.84 1.24
N SER A 37 -0.33 -5.14 1.04
CA SER A 37 -0.44 -6.15 2.09
C SER A 37 0.59 -7.27 1.83
N THR A 38 0.25 -8.51 2.13
CA THR A 38 1.12 -9.66 1.91
C THR A 38 1.14 -10.11 0.44
N GLU A 39 2.01 -11.05 0.09
CA GLU A 39 2.03 -11.67 -1.22
C GLU A 39 1.11 -12.90 -1.29
N PHE A 40 0.45 -13.06 -2.43
CA PHE A 40 -0.26 -14.30 -2.82
C PHE A 40 0.13 -14.67 -4.25
N ASP A 41 0.36 -15.95 -4.50
CA ASP A 41 0.77 -16.47 -5.82
C ASP A 41 1.97 -15.71 -6.42
N GLY A 42 2.92 -15.26 -5.56
CA GLY A 42 4.14 -14.56 -5.96
C GLY A 42 3.95 -13.12 -6.43
N VAL A 43 2.79 -12.51 -6.16
CA VAL A 43 2.53 -11.09 -6.45
C VAL A 43 1.95 -10.37 -5.24
N PRO A 44 2.15 -9.05 -5.16
CA PRO A 44 1.55 -8.25 -4.10
C PRO A 44 0.03 -8.37 -4.05
N SER A 45 -0.52 -8.40 -2.85
CA SER A 45 -1.93 -8.19 -2.57
C SER A 45 -2.16 -6.84 -1.89
N TYR A 46 -3.40 -6.43 -1.84
CA TYR A 46 -3.78 -5.14 -1.29
C TYR A 46 -4.99 -5.31 -0.37
N ILE A 47 -5.12 -4.45 0.63
CA ILE A 47 -6.15 -4.58 1.65
C ILE A 47 -6.90 -3.27 1.89
N ASN A 48 -8.21 -3.39 2.09
CA ASN A 48 -9.07 -2.33 2.58
C ASN A 48 -9.99 -2.92 3.67
N GLY A 49 -9.73 -2.61 4.93
CA GLY A 49 -10.44 -3.21 6.06
C GLY A 49 -10.33 -4.74 6.05
N ASP A 50 -11.46 -5.40 5.88
CA ASP A 50 -11.53 -6.87 5.83
C ASP A 50 -11.54 -7.44 4.40
N VAL A 51 -11.42 -6.61 3.37
CA VAL A 51 -11.41 -7.04 1.98
C VAL A 51 -10.00 -7.04 1.43
N LEU A 52 -9.57 -8.17 0.89
CA LEU A 52 -8.32 -8.35 0.15
C LEU A 52 -8.57 -8.29 -1.35
N LEU A 53 -7.67 -7.62 -2.04
CA LEU A 53 -7.49 -7.69 -3.48
C LEU A 53 -6.25 -8.55 -3.73
N LEU A 54 -6.43 -9.79 -4.17
CA LEU A 54 -5.37 -10.77 -4.28
C LEU A 54 -5.46 -11.62 -5.54
N ARG A 55 -4.31 -12.16 -5.99
CA ARG A 55 -4.28 -13.19 -7.04
C ARG A 55 -4.16 -14.57 -6.41
N TRP A 56 -4.94 -15.52 -6.94
CA TRP A 56 -4.92 -16.89 -6.50
C TRP A 56 -4.70 -17.83 -7.69
N LYS A 57 -3.83 -18.81 -7.50
CA LYS A 57 -3.60 -19.88 -8.47
C LYS A 57 -4.46 -21.08 -8.12
N MET A 58 -5.31 -21.49 -9.05
CA MET A 58 -6.16 -22.65 -8.92
C MET A 58 -5.37 -23.96 -9.13
N GLY A 59 -5.90 -25.08 -8.67
CA GLY A 59 -5.29 -26.39 -8.83
C GLY A 59 -5.07 -26.83 -10.29
N ASN A 60 -5.86 -26.29 -11.22
CA ASN A 60 -5.70 -26.51 -12.66
C ASN A 60 -4.65 -25.58 -13.32
N GLY A 61 -4.01 -24.71 -12.54
CA GLY A 61 -3.01 -23.75 -13.01
C GLY A 61 -3.54 -22.38 -13.43
N ASP A 62 -4.85 -22.20 -13.53
CA ASP A 62 -5.46 -20.92 -13.81
C ASP A 62 -5.20 -19.91 -12.69
N ARG A 63 -5.06 -18.65 -13.06
CA ARG A 63 -4.89 -17.54 -12.12
C ARG A 63 -6.09 -16.61 -12.19
N TRP A 64 -6.54 -16.22 -11.02
CA TRP A 64 -7.69 -15.34 -10.84
C TRP A 64 -7.36 -14.27 -9.81
N TRP A 65 -7.75 -13.05 -10.09
CA TRP A 65 -7.80 -11.98 -9.11
C TRP A 65 -9.16 -12.00 -8.41
N TYR A 66 -9.13 -11.77 -7.10
CA TYR A 66 -10.29 -11.78 -6.21
C TYR A 66 -10.38 -10.51 -5.40
N LEU A 67 -11.61 -10.07 -5.15
CA LEU A 67 -11.96 -9.24 -4.00
C LEU A 67 -12.64 -10.18 -2.99
N ALA A 68 -11.97 -10.46 -1.88
CA ALA A 68 -12.38 -11.51 -0.94
C ALA A 68 -12.23 -11.07 0.52
N ASN A 69 -13.04 -11.66 1.39
CA ASN A 69 -12.91 -11.43 2.83
C ASN A 69 -11.67 -12.15 3.38
N ARG A 70 -10.76 -11.37 3.98
CA ARG A 70 -9.51 -11.92 4.56
C ARG A 70 -9.72 -13.02 5.61
N ASN A 71 -10.85 -12.98 6.31
CA ASN A 71 -11.17 -13.93 7.37
C ASN A 71 -11.79 -15.22 6.84
N SER A 72 -12.01 -15.33 5.54
CA SER A 72 -12.73 -16.45 4.90
C SER A 72 -11.96 -17.07 3.74
N LEU A 73 -10.67 -16.80 3.58
CA LEU A 73 -9.84 -17.30 2.47
C LEU A 73 -9.78 -18.84 2.39
N ASP A 74 -9.89 -19.52 3.53
CA ASP A 74 -9.89 -20.98 3.61
C ASP A 74 -11.27 -21.61 3.41
N THR A 75 -12.28 -20.80 3.19
CA THR A 75 -13.65 -21.23 2.97
C THR A 75 -14.08 -20.85 1.55
N ARG A 76 -15.09 -21.52 1.02
CA ARG A 76 -15.69 -21.16 -0.28
C ARG A 76 -16.70 -20.03 -0.13
N ARG A 77 -16.59 -19.21 0.91
CA ARG A 77 -17.48 -18.08 1.22
C ARG A 77 -16.66 -16.83 1.44
N GLY A 78 -17.27 -15.70 1.12
CA GLY A 78 -16.63 -14.40 1.29
C GLY A 78 -15.80 -13.94 0.10
N ASP A 79 -15.84 -14.63 -1.02
CA ASP A 79 -15.37 -14.12 -2.31
C ASP A 79 -16.48 -13.23 -2.89
N TYR A 80 -16.18 -11.97 -3.14
CA TYR A 80 -17.18 -11.03 -3.65
C TYR A 80 -17.15 -10.95 -5.18
N TYR A 81 -16.00 -10.69 -5.75
CA TYR A 81 -15.80 -10.56 -7.19
C TYR A 81 -14.53 -11.26 -7.62
N ARG A 82 -14.49 -11.68 -8.86
CA ARG A 82 -13.31 -12.27 -9.46
C ARG A 82 -13.16 -11.91 -10.92
N VAL A 83 -11.91 -12.01 -11.42
CA VAL A 83 -11.57 -11.87 -12.84
C VAL A 83 -10.42 -12.81 -13.17
N ARG A 84 -10.55 -13.58 -14.26
CA ARG A 84 -9.47 -14.45 -14.71
C ARG A 84 -8.36 -13.63 -15.36
N SER A 85 -7.17 -13.68 -14.77
CA SER A 85 -6.00 -13.00 -15.30
C SER A 85 -4.72 -13.54 -14.67
N SER A 86 -3.71 -13.75 -15.50
CA SER A 86 -2.34 -14.08 -15.07
C SER A 86 -1.46 -12.84 -14.88
N SER A 87 -2.01 -11.64 -15.09
CA SER A 87 -1.28 -10.39 -14.87
C SER A 87 -0.76 -10.27 -13.45
N ASP A 88 0.43 -9.72 -13.28
CA ASP A 88 1.03 -9.46 -11.96
C ASP A 88 0.38 -8.27 -11.23
N THR A 89 -0.47 -7.54 -11.93
CA THR A 89 -1.25 -6.42 -11.40
C THR A 89 -2.76 -6.67 -11.56
N PRO A 90 -3.59 -6.13 -10.65
CA PRO A 90 -5.04 -6.27 -10.74
C PRO A 90 -5.59 -5.70 -12.05
N PRO A 91 -6.42 -6.46 -12.78
CA PRO A 91 -7.12 -5.91 -13.95
C PRO A 91 -8.03 -4.74 -13.59
N SER A 92 -8.08 -3.73 -14.46
CA SER A 92 -8.93 -2.56 -14.24
C SER A 92 -10.41 -2.85 -14.44
N THR A 93 -10.74 -3.81 -15.31
CA THR A 93 -12.12 -4.17 -15.70
C THR A 93 -12.27 -5.68 -15.83
N GLY A 94 -13.48 -6.14 -16.16
CA GLY A 94 -13.76 -7.55 -16.36
C GLY A 94 -14.16 -8.30 -15.08
N TRP A 95 -14.29 -7.60 -13.98
CA TRP A 95 -14.72 -8.17 -12.71
C TRP A 95 -16.18 -8.63 -12.78
N THR A 96 -16.44 -9.81 -12.24
CA THR A 96 -17.77 -10.43 -12.23
C THR A 96 -18.05 -11.07 -10.88
N SER A 97 -19.29 -11.35 -10.62
CA SER A 97 -19.73 -12.31 -9.59
C SER A 97 -20.55 -13.40 -10.24
N ASP A 98 -20.55 -14.57 -9.64
CA ASP A 98 -21.29 -15.75 -10.10
C ASP A 98 -21.79 -16.57 -8.90
N ASP A 99 -22.22 -17.80 -9.14
CA ASP A 99 -22.73 -18.72 -8.11
C ASP A 99 -21.68 -19.15 -7.06
N GLN A 100 -20.41 -18.83 -7.30
CA GLN A 100 -19.30 -19.09 -6.36
C GLN A 100 -18.83 -17.82 -5.64
N THR A 101 -19.41 -16.63 -5.94
CA THR A 101 -19.06 -15.35 -5.38
C THR A 101 -20.32 -14.61 -4.89
N GLU A 102 -20.13 -13.75 -3.90
CA GLU A 102 -21.26 -13.11 -3.18
C GLU A 102 -21.46 -11.64 -3.55
N GLY A 103 -20.72 -11.12 -4.53
CA GLY A 103 -20.75 -9.71 -4.92
C GLY A 103 -22.01 -9.33 -5.66
N ALA A 104 -22.63 -8.24 -5.24
CA ALA A 104 -23.79 -7.66 -5.90
C ALA A 104 -23.39 -6.79 -7.10
N ALA A 105 -24.23 -6.79 -8.15
CA ALA A 105 -24.08 -5.83 -9.25
C ALA A 105 -24.39 -4.39 -8.77
N PRO A 106 -23.80 -3.35 -9.38
CA PRO A 106 -22.85 -3.39 -10.49
C PRO A 106 -21.50 -3.96 -10.12
N TYR A 107 -20.74 -4.40 -11.12
CA TYR A 107 -19.40 -4.95 -10.92
C TYR A 107 -18.36 -3.84 -10.84
N PRO A 108 -17.31 -4.01 -10.01
CA PRO A 108 -16.33 -2.96 -9.78
C PRO A 108 -15.39 -2.72 -10.95
N SER A 109 -14.81 -1.55 -10.94
CA SER A 109 -13.55 -1.25 -11.61
C SER A 109 -12.44 -1.06 -10.58
N VAL A 110 -11.21 -1.39 -10.96
CA VAL A 110 -10.01 -1.26 -10.14
C VAL A 110 -9.04 -0.32 -10.83
N VAL A 111 -8.71 0.77 -10.17
CA VAL A 111 -7.86 1.81 -10.72
C VAL A 111 -6.56 1.87 -9.94
N HIS A 112 -5.43 1.82 -10.63
CA HIS A 112 -4.13 2.11 -10.03
C HIS A 112 -4.06 3.60 -9.70
N THR A 113 -3.87 3.93 -8.44
CA THR A 113 -3.98 5.30 -7.92
C THR A 113 -2.64 5.75 -7.35
N GLY A 114 -1.52 5.55 -7.93
CA GLY A 114 -0.23 6.07 -7.45
C GLY A 114 -0.01 6.00 -5.92
N ASN A 115 0.98 6.69 -5.42
CA ASN A 115 1.28 6.69 -3.98
C ASN A 115 0.11 7.27 -3.16
N PRO A 116 -0.22 6.66 -1.98
CA PRO A 116 -1.19 7.25 -1.07
C PRO A 116 -0.78 8.70 -0.79
N PRO A 117 -1.75 9.62 -0.63
CA PRO A 117 -1.42 10.92 -0.12
C PRO A 117 -0.64 10.72 1.18
N SER A 118 0.58 11.25 1.22
CA SER A 118 1.42 11.16 2.41
C SER A 118 0.62 11.73 3.58
N THR A 119 0.39 10.93 4.62
CA THR A 119 -0.13 11.41 5.90
C THR A 119 0.94 12.21 6.65
N ASN A 120 2.15 12.20 6.12
CA ASN A 120 3.27 12.95 6.66
C ASN A 120 3.05 14.45 6.45
N PRO A 121 3.13 15.26 7.51
CA PRO A 121 2.96 16.71 7.41
C PRO A 121 4.05 17.41 6.61
N TYR A 122 5.15 16.73 6.34
CA TYR A 122 6.31 17.27 5.62
C TYR A 122 6.67 16.41 4.41
N SER A 123 7.26 17.03 3.38
CA SER A 123 7.61 16.41 2.10
C SER A 123 9.12 16.50 1.80
N VAL A 124 9.62 15.58 0.98
CA VAL A 124 11.00 15.64 0.46
C VAL A 124 11.24 16.99 -0.24
N GLY A 125 12.39 17.60 0.05
CA GLY A 125 12.78 18.91 -0.47
C GLY A 125 12.24 20.12 0.30
N GLN A 126 11.35 19.88 1.28
CA GLN A 126 10.79 20.96 2.09
C GLN A 126 11.83 21.54 3.03
N GLN A 127 11.83 22.88 3.12
CA GLN A 127 12.63 23.62 4.11
C GLN A 127 11.92 23.58 5.46
N VAL A 128 12.67 23.23 6.49
CA VAL A 128 12.14 23.06 7.85
C VAL A 128 13.13 23.62 8.88
N ASN A 129 12.60 23.91 10.06
CA ASN A 129 13.43 24.07 11.25
C ASN A 129 13.47 22.75 12.01
N ILE A 130 14.65 22.36 12.45
CA ILE A 130 14.93 21.06 13.10
C ILE A 130 15.38 21.36 14.53
N GLU A 131 14.72 20.70 15.49
CA GLU A 131 15.08 20.84 16.90
C GLU A 131 16.30 19.97 17.23
N TRP A 132 17.31 20.56 17.89
CA TRP A 132 18.42 19.86 18.47
C TRP A 132 18.86 20.52 19.77
N ASN A 133 18.88 19.74 20.86
CA ASN A 133 19.24 20.24 22.21
C ASN A 133 18.47 21.48 22.67
N GLY A 134 17.18 21.57 22.33
CA GLY A 134 16.32 22.71 22.70
C GLY A 134 16.52 23.95 21.82
N GLN A 135 17.22 23.83 20.72
CA GLN A 135 17.43 24.91 19.73
C GLN A 135 16.93 24.47 18.36
N TRP A 136 16.50 25.45 17.57
CA TRP A 136 16.00 25.25 16.22
C TRP A 136 17.02 25.66 15.17
N PHE A 137 17.29 24.77 14.23
CA PHE A 137 18.24 24.95 13.14
C PHE A 137 17.54 24.81 11.79
N ALA A 138 17.87 25.68 10.85
CA ALA A 138 17.36 25.57 9.50
C ALA A 138 17.94 24.34 8.78
N GLY A 139 17.10 23.65 8.05
CA GLY A 139 17.49 22.48 7.28
C GLY A 139 16.48 22.11 6.21
N GLN A 140 16.67 20.95 5.60
CA GLN A 140 15.86 20.45 4.53
C GLN A 140 15.61 18.96 4.70
N ILE A 141 14.44 18.49 4.28
CA ILE A 141 14.09 17.08 4.24
C ILE A 141 14.67 16.47 2.97
N LEU A 142 15.49 15.44 3.13
CA LEU A 142 16.12 14.68 2.03
C LEU A 142 15.34 13.44 1.67
N GLU A 143 14.73 12.77 2.66
CA GLU A 143 13.97 11.54 2.48
C GLU A 143 12.84 11.46 3.52
N VAL A 144 11.75 10.81 3.14
CA VAL A 144 10.62 10.52 4.05
C VAL A 144 10.36 9.04 4.00
N LYS A 145 10.32 8.39 5.15
CA LYS A 145 10.04 6.97 5.28
C LYS A 145 9.19 6.71 6.51
N ASP A 146 8.02 6.10 6.29
CA ASP A 146 7.03 5.90 7.34
C ASP A 146 6.74 7.23 8.07
N ASP A 147 6.97 7.31 9.37
CA ASP A 147 6.81 8.51 10.18
C ASP A 147 8.14 9.22 10.48
N ALA A 148 9.22 8.87 9.77
CA ALA A 148 10.55 9.43 9.96
C ALA A 148 11.02 10.26 8.76
N TYR A 149 11.85 11.24 9.03
CA TYR A 149 12.39 12.18 8.05
C TYR A 149 13.91 12.18 8.11
N PHE A 150 14.56 11.91 7.00
CA PHE A 150 16.00 12.11 6.87
C PHE A 150 16.25 13.55 6.49
N ILE A 151 17.03 14.24 7.32
CA ILE A 151 17.21 15.69 7.22
C ILE A 151 18.69 16.07 7.12
N THR A 152 18.92 17.20 6.48
CA THR A 152 20.24 17.86 6.49
C THR A 152 20.10 19.25 7.13
N TYR A 153 21.12 19.66 7.87
CA TYR A 153 21.20 20.98 8.47
C TYR A 153 21.91 21.95 7.53
N HIS A 154 21.34 23.14 7.31
CA HIS A 154 21.99 24.17 6.53
C HIS A 154 23.28 24.66 7.23
N ASN A 155 24.34 24.82 6.46
CA ASN A 155 25.68 25.25 6.93
C ASN A 155 26.41 24.24 7.82
N TYR A 156 25.93 22.99 7.87
CA TYR A 156 26.62 21.87 8.51
C TYR A 156 26.92 20.80 7.46
N GLY A 157 27.88 19.94 7.73
CA GLY A 157 28.23 18.86 6.82
C GLY A 157 27.28 17.67 6.92
N ALA A 158 27.34 16.79 5.91
CA ALA A 158 26.51 15.58 5.84
C ALA A 158 26.72 14.60 7.01
N GLU A 159 27.78 14.77 7.77
CA GLU A 159 28.03 14.01 9.00
C GLU A 159 27.02 14.31 10.11
N TRP A 160 26.23 15.38 9.97
CA TRP A 160 25.15 15.77 10.87
C TRP A 160 23.76 15.35 10.37
N ASP A 161 23.67 14.80 9.16
CA ASP A 161 22.42 14.33 8.62
C ASP A 161 21.89 13.16 9.46
N GLU A 162 20.62 13.22 9.84
CA GLU A 162 20.03 12.22 10.73
C GLU A 162 18.55 11.96 10.39
N TRP A 163 18.03 10.84 10.91
CA TRP A 163 16.61 10.55 10.92
C TRP A 163 15.95 11.15 12.15
N VAL A 164 14.87 11.92 11.94
CA VAL A 164 14.08 12.56 13.00
C VAL A 164 12.61 12.25 12.81
N ASP A 165 11.84 12.31 13.89
CA ASP A 165 10.38 12.29 13.82
C ASP A 165 9.79 13.70 13.62
N ALA A 166 8.47 13.76 13.35
CA ALA A 166 7.79 15.03 13.09
C ALA A 166 7.83 15.99 14.29
N SER A 167 8.01 15.53 15.51
CA SER A 167 8.04 16.36 16.72
C SER A 167 9.26 17.27 16.77
N ARG A 168 10.34 16.86 16.08
CA ARG A 168 11.57 17.64 15.95
C ARG A 168 11.57 18.56 14.73
N LEU A 169 10.46 18.66 14.00
CA LEU A 169 10.33 19.46 12.78
C LEU A 169 9.29 20.58 12.95
N GLN A 170 9.57 21.73 12.37
CA GLN A 170 8.66 22.85 12.29
C GLN A 170 8.76 23.48 10.89
N SER A 171 7.61 23.84 10.31
CA SER A 171 7.58 24.61 9.06
C SER A 171 8.26 25.98 9.25
N THR A 172 8.99 26.42 8.24
CA THR A 172 9.63 27.75 8.20
C THR A 172 8.61 28.84 7.93
#